data_7afe5801d65bec18152c8b4fc63dd113
#
_entry.id   7afe5801d65bec18152c8b4fc63dd113
#
_cell.length_a   1.000
_cell.length_b   1.000
_cell.length_c   1.000
_cell.angle_alpha   90.00
_cell.angle_beta   90.00
_cell.angle_gamma   90.00
#
_symmetry.space_group_name_H-M   'P 1'
#
loop_
_entity.id
_entity.type
_entity.pdbx_description
1 polymer ?
#
loop_
_entity_poly.entity_id
_entity_poly.type
_entity_poly.pdbx_seq_one_letter_code
_entity_poly.pdbx_strand_id
1 'polypeptide(L)'
;MWNSFNTGDYSGMVAETISLKGHNGDTIRAYYSWPLHKEHVPGILLIPHMPGWDEFCREAARRFTEHGYAVICPDIYCRFGTGTPPEVSARMREAGGVSDECVMGDSQACIDFLKDQYISNDKVGVIGMCSGGRHTFLAACTLNGIDAAVDCWGGGVIGRGNPAPIEKVANLQCPLMGIFGNDDRMPDVNEVNETERLLKEHNKEYEFHRYDGAGHGIWYYDKPMYRQQQAMDSFNKVIDFFDRHLK
;
A
#
# COMPACT_ATOMS: atom_id res chain seq x y z
N MET A 1 -14.01 -11.57 -7.42
CA MET A 1 -14.09 -13.06 -7.49
C MET A 1 -12.85 -13.56 -8.21
N TRP A 2 -12.11 -14.47 -7.62
CA TRP A 2 -11.02 -15.20 -8.29
C TRP A 2 -11.44 -15.84 -9.61
N ASN A 3 -12.73 -15.88 -9.90
CA ASN A 3 -13.37 -16.64 -10.95
C ASN A 3 -14.07 -15.80 -12.01
N SER A 4 -13.85 -14.51 -12.08
CA SER A 4 -14.11 -13.88 -13.35
C SER A 4 -12.95 -14.26 -14.27
N PHE A 5 -12.92 -15.52 -14.67
CA PHE A 5 -12.19 -15.94 -15.86
C PHE A 5 -12.86 -15.28 -17.06
N ASN A 6 -12.83 -13.96 -17.07
CA ASN A 6 -13.17 -13.24 -18.27
C ASN A 6 -11.94 -13.30 -19.17
N THR A 7 -11.88 -14.38 -19.94
CA THR A 7 -10.80 -14.60 -20.90
C THR A 7 -10.98 -13.75 -22.16
N GLY A 8 -12.05 -12.94 -22.22
CA GLY A 8 -12.40 -12.19 -23.44
C GLY A 8 -11.46 -11.04 -23.77
N ASP A 9 -10.98 -10.32 -22.74
CA ASP A 9 -10.25 -9.06 -22.94
C ASP A 9 -8.91 -8.99 -22.20
N TYR A 10 -8.29 -10.12 -21.90
CA TYR A 10 -6.97 -10.12 -21.29
C TYR A 10 -5.94 -9.57 -22.28
N SER A 11 -5.49 -8.36 -22.05
CA SER A 11 -4.52 -7.65 -22.89
C SER A 11 -3.06 -7.95 -22.51
N GLY A 12 -2.85 -8.73 -21.46
CA GLY A 12 -1.50 -8.96 -20.91
C GLY A 12 -0.99 -7.79 -20.06
N MET A 13 0.16 -8.02 -19.43
CA MET A 13 0.87 -7.00 -18.66
C MET A 13 2.38 -7.12 -18.89
N VAL A 14 3.08 -6.04 -18.61
CA VAL A 14 4.54 -6.04 -18.41
C VAL A 14 4.83 -5.97 -16.93
N ALA A 15 5.85 -6.67 -16.47
CA ALA A 15 6.33 -6.55 -15.09
C ALA A 15 7.87 -6.66 -15.10
N GLU A 16 8.51 -5.67 -14.48
CA GLU A 16 9.96 -5.59 -14.43
C GLU A 16 10.49 -5.01 -13.12
N THR A 17 11.77 -5.18 -12.87
CA THR A 17 12.47 -4.47 -11.81
C THR A 17 13.19 -3.28 -12.42
N ILE A 18 12.84 -2.10 -11.92
CA ILE A 18 13.45 -0.85 -12.33
C ILE A 18 14.33 -0.27 -11.22
N SER A 19 15.15 0.71 -11.57
CA SER A 19 15.91 1.52 -10.61
C SER A 19 15.53 2.97 -10.74
N LEU A 20 15.33 3.65 -9.61
CA LEU A 20 15.03 5.08 -9.56
C LEU A 20 15.81 5.76 -8.42
N LYS A 21 15.78 7.08 -8.39
CA LYS A 21 16.38 7.87 -7.32
C LYS A 21 15.35 8.11 -6.24
N GLY A 22 15.56 7.50 -5.06
CA GLY A 22 14.73 7.66 -3.87
C GLY A 22 15.24 8.74 -2.93
N HIS A 23 14.99 8.53 -1.64
CA HIS A 23 15.39 9.42 -0.55
C HIS A 23 16.88 9.77 -0.63
N ASN A 24 17.20 11.04 -0.46
CA ASN A 24 18.58 11.60 -0.54
C ASN A 24 19.32 11.30 -1.86
N GLY A 25 18.61 10.93 -2.93
CA GLY A 25 19.21 10.58 -4.21
C GLY A 25 19.81 9.19 -4.28
N ASP A 26 19.56 8.34 -3.28
CA ASP A 26 19.97 6.95 -3.28
C ASP A 26 19.32 6.19 -4.43
N THR A 27 20.05 5.25 -5.02
CA THR A 27 19.46 4.35 -6.01
C THR A 27 18.70 3.26 -5.30
N ILE A 28 17.38 3.21 -5.54
CA ILE A 28 16.49 2.17 -5.04
C ILE A 28 15.98 1.30 -6.20
N ARG A 29 15.60 0.06 -5.88
CA ARG A 29 14.90 -0.82 -6.81
C ARG A 29 13.41 -0.76 -6.56
N ALA A 30 12.62 -0.95 -7.61
CA ALA A 30 11.18 -1.12 -7.48
C ALA A 30 10.68 -2.18 -8.47
N TYR A 31 9.66 -2.93 -8.07
CA TYR A 31 8.89 -3.76 -8.97
C TYR A 31 7.82 -2.88 -9.61
N TYR A 32 7.83 -2.80 -10.93
CA TYR A 32 6.89 -2.02 -11.71
C TYR A 32 6.11 -2.93 -12.67
N SER A 33 4.79 -2.82 -12.67
CA SER A 33 3.93 -3.56 -13.59
C SER A 33 2.83 -2.68 -14.15
N TRP A 34 2.49 -2.88 -15.43
CA TRP A 34 1.44 -2.10 -16.10
C TRP A 34 0.73 -2.93 -17.18
N PRO A 35 -0.56 -2.63 -17.48
CA PRO A 35 -1.30 -3.32 -18.51
C PRO A 35 -0.77 -2.96 -19.90
N LEU A 36 -0.61 -3.96 -20.77
CA LEU A 36 -0.26 -3.76 -22.18
C LEU A 36 -1.40 -3.08 -22.92
N HIS A 37 -1.05 -2.27 -23.91
CA HIS A 37 -1.99 -1.66 -24.87
C HIS A 37 -3.09 -0.81 -24.22
N LYS A 38 -2.85 -0.25 -23.04
CA LYS A 38 -3.73 0.73 -22.40
C LYS A 38 -3.05 2.09 -22.28
N GLU A 39 -3.86 3.13 -22.42
CA GLU A 39 -3.48 4.52 -22.21
C GLU A 39 -4.37 5.11 -21.11
N HIS A 40 -3.96 6.23 -20.51
CA HIS A 40 -4.67 6.89 -19.41
C HIS A 40 -4.92 5.98 -18.20
N VAL A 41 -3.86 5.29 -17.78
CA VAL A 41 -3.88 4.31 -16.71
C VAL A 41 -3.57 4.99 -15.38
N PRO A 42 -4.42 4.82 -14.34
CA PRO A 42 -4.08 5.33 -13.01
C PRO A 42 -2.94 4.53 -12.38
N GLY A 43 -2.13 5.22 -11.57
CA GLY A 43 -1.03 4.62 -10.83
C GLY A 43 -1.45 4.11 -9.45
N ILE A 44 -0.78 3.06 -8.97
CA ILE A 44 -0.84 2.63 -7.57
C ILE A 44 0.58 2.50 -7.03
N LEU A 45 0.88 3.22 -5.95
CA LEU A 45 2.03 2.94 -5.11
C LEU A 45 1.64 1.87 -4.08
N LEU A 46 2.30 0.71 -4.13
CA LEU A 46 2.16 -0.35 -3.16
C LEU A 46 3.32 -0.29 -2.16
N ILE A 47 3.06 0.14 -0.93
CA ILE A 47 4.08 0.17 0.13
C ILE A 47 4.18 -1.22 0.76
N PRO A 48 5.36 -1.88 0.70
CA PRO A 48 5.50 -3.26 1.15
C PRO A 48 5.34 -3.40 2.66
N HIS A 49 4.89 -4.59 3.05
CA HIS A 49 4.83 -5.02 4.44
C HIS A 49 6.22 -5.49 4.96
N MET A 50 6.31 -5.88 6.22
CA MET A 50 7.44 -6.69 6.69
C MET A 50 7.16 -8.18 6.39
N PRO A 51 8.06 -8.94 5.72
CA PRO A 51 9.51 -8.75 5.61
C PRO A 51 10.01 -7.88 4.45
N GLY A 52 9.17 -7.09 3.81
CA GLY A 52 9.57 -6.19 2.75
C GLY A 52 9.19 -6.72 1.36
N TRP A 53 10.06 -6.62 0.41
CA TRP A 53 9.82 -6.84 -1.01
C TRP A 53 9.83 -8.33 -1.40
N ASP A 54 8.79 -9.06 -0.98
CA ASP A 54 8.62 -10.50 -1.20
C ASP A 54 7.71 -10.84 -2.39
N GLU A 55 7.42 -12.14 -2.57
CA GLU A 55 6.55 -12.60 -3.66
C GLU A 55 5.11 -12.13 -3.46
N PHE A 56 4.63 -12.03 -2.22
CA PHE A 56 3.28 -11.51 -1.96
C PHE A 56 3.11 -10.07 -2.49
N CYS A 57 4.09 -9.19 -2.23
CA CYS A 57 4.05 -7.81 -2.75
C CYS A 57 4.05 -7.77 -4.28
N ARG A 58 4.88 -8.62 -4.93
CA ARG A 58 4.92 -8.70 -6.40
C ARG A 58 3.62 -9.25 -6.99
N GLU A 59 3.03 -10.25 -6.34
CA GLU A 59 1.75 -10.79 -6.77
C GLU A 59 0.62 -9.77 -6.58
N ALA A 60 0.57 -9.08 -5.44
CA ALA A 60 -0.39 -8.02 -5.21
C ALA A 60 -0.29 -6.93 -6.30
N ALA A 61 0.94 -6.52 -6.67
CA ALA A 61 1.15 -5.57 -7.76
C ALA A 61 0.55 -6.07 -9.07
N ARG A 62 0.83 -7.32 -9.46
CA ARG A 62 0.26 -7.92 -10.70
C ARG A 62 -1.26 -7.98 -10.66
N ARG A 63 -1.87 -8.28 -9.51
CA ARG A 63 -3.34 -8.31 -9.37
C ARG A 63 -3.98 -6.94 -9.59
N PHE A 64 -3.41 -5.87 -9.05
CA PHE A 64 -3.89 -4.52 -9.36
C PHE A 64 -3.68 -4.18 -10.82
N THR A 65 -2.60 -4.65 -11.44
CA THR A 65 -2.35 -4.44 -12.87
C THR A 65 -3.41 -5.13 -13.75
N GLU A 66 -3.88 -6.32 -13.37
CA GLU A 66 -5.00 -7.00 -14.04
C GLU A 66 -6.29 -6.18 -13.99
N HIS A 67 -6.48 -5.38 -12.95
CA HIS A 67 -7.60 -4.43 -12.83
C HIS A 67 -7.37 -3.10 -13.55
N GLY A 68 -6.27 -2.96 -14.29
CA GLY A 68 -6.01 -1.81 -15.16
C GLY A 68 -5.26 -0.67 -14.50
N TYR A 69 -4.42 -0.94 -13.50
CA TYR A 69 -3.55 0.02 -12.83
C TYR A 69 -2.09 -0.18 -13.23
N ALA A 70 -1.33 0.92 -13.32
CA ALA A 70 0.13 0.85 -13.33
C ALA A 70 0.62 0.84 -11.87
N VAL A 71 1.35 -0.19 -11.47
CA VAL A 71 1.67 -0.44 -10.05
C VAL A 71 3.15 -0.43 -9.81
N ILE A 72 3.61 0.35 -8.84
CA ILE A 72 4.99 0.37 -8.40
C ILE A 72 5.11 -0.04 -6.93
N CYS A 73 6.05 -0.95 -6.63
CA CYS A 73 6.34 -1.41 -5.28
C CYS A 73 7.84 -1.24 -5.01
N PRO A 74 8.28 -0.24 -4.23
CA PRO A 74 9.69 -0.01 -3.93
C PRO A 74 10.27 -1.06 -2.99
N ASP A 75 11.54 -1.40 -3.19
CA ASP A 75 12.34 -2.16 -2.21
C ASP A 75 12.85 -1.20 -1.12
N ILE A 76 12.00 -0.90 -0.15
CA ILE A 76 12.31 0.04 0.94
C ILE A 76 13.44 -0.43 1.87
N TYR A 77 13.87 -1.69 1.73
CA TYR A 77 14.97 -2.26 2.50
C TYR A 77 16.25 -2.45 1.69
N CYS A 78 16.33 -1.96 0.46
CA CYS A 78 17.49 -2.14 -0.42
C CYS A 78 18.82 -1.65 0.18
N ARG A 79 18.78 -0.69 1.13
CA ARG A 79 19.95 -0.16 1.84
C ARG A 79 20.56 -1.13 2.86
N PHE A 80 19.84 -2.20 3.18
CA PHE A 80 20.30 -3.24 4.14
C PHE A 80 20.93 -4.45 3.45
N GLY A 81 21.33 -4.28 2.17
CA GLY A 81 22.05 -5.27 1.40
C GLY A 81 21.15 -6.22 0.60
N THR A 82 21.76 -7.25 0.04
CA THR A 82 21.09 -8.25 -0.81
C THR A 82 20.86 -9.54 -0.04
N GLY A 83 19.86 -10.32 -0.45
CA GLY A 83 19.50 -11.60 0.15
C GLY A 83 18.02 -11.91 -0.01
N THR A 84 17.56 -12.95 0.64
CA THR A 84 16.14 -13.25 0.75
C THR A 84 15.41 -12.19 1.60
N PRO A 85 14.10 -11.94 1.37
CA PRO A 85 13.36 -10.97 2.17
C PRO A 85 13.49 -11.16 3.70
N PRO A 86 13.44 -12.39 4.26
CA PRO A 86 13.69 -12.60 5.69
C PRO A 86 15.09 -12.18 6.15
N GLU A 87 16.15 -12.45 5.37
CA GLU A 87 17.52 -12.06 5.70
C GLU A 87 17.71 -10.54 5.69
N VAL A 88 17.17 -9.87 4.66
CA VAL A 88 17.25 -8.41 4.55
C VAL A 88 16.47 -7.76 5.68
N SER A 89 15.26 -8.26 5.99
CA SER A 89 14.45 -7.70 7.08
C SER A 89 15.07 -7.96 8.48
N ALA A 90 15.81 -9.04 8.65
CA ALA A 90 16.57 -9.28 9.89
C ALA A 90 17.65 -8.21 10.08
N ARG A 91 18.47 -7.96 9.06
CA ARG A 91 19.49 -6.90 9.09
C ARG A 91 18.88 -5.51 9.31
N MET A 92 17.75 -5.23 8.66
CA MET A 92 17.03 -3.98 8.87
C MET A 92 16.61 -3.81 10.34
N ARG A 93 16.06 -4.84 10.98
CA ARG A 93 15.69 -4.79 12.40
C ARG A 93 16.91 -4.63 13.32
N GLU A 94 18.02 -5.34 13.05
CA GLU A 94 19.28 -5.21 13.79
C GLU A 94 19.85 -3.80 13.68
N ALA A 95 19.66 -3.13 12.54
CA ALA A 95 20.08 -1.74 12.34
C ALA A 95 19.12 -0.69 12.96
N GLY A 96 18.07 -1.13 13.67
CA GLY A 96 17.13 -0.23 14.33
C GLY A 96 15.91 0.17 13.46
N GLY A 97 15.73 -0.43 12.30
CA GLY A 97 14.61 -0.16 11.40
C GLY A 97 14.95 0.77 10.24
N VAL A 98 13.97 1.00 9.38
CA VAL A 98 14.00 2.06 8.36
C VAL A 98 13.20 3.27 8.89
N SER A 99 13.74 4.47 8.71
CA SER A 99 13.05 5.68 9.17
C SER A 99 11.82 6.01 8.30
N ASP A 100 10.81 6.61 8.92
CA ASP A 100 9.62 7.10 8.20
C ASP A 100 10.02 8.08 7.08
N GLU A 101 11.00 8.95 7.33
CA GLU A 101 11.49 9.90 6.34
C GLU A 101 12.07 9.21 5.10
N CYS A 102 12.84 8.14 5.30
CA CYS A 102 13.39 7.35 4.20
C CYS A 102 12.28 6.68 3.37
N VAL A 103 11.30 6.06 4.04
CA VAL A 103 10.16 5.42 3.34
C VAL A 103 9.33 6.46 2.59
N MET A 104 9.08 7.63 3.18
CA MET A 104 8.33 8.69 2.53
C MET A 104 9.07 9.26 1.32
N GLY A 105 10.39 9.47 1.42
CA GLY A 105 11.19 9.94 0.28
C GLY A 105 11.22 8.95 -0.89
N ASP A 106 11.36 7.65 -0.61
CA ASP A 106 11.27 6.60 -1.63
C ASP A 106 9.86 6.52 -2.24
N SER A 107 8.83 6.68 -1.41
CA SER A 107 7.43 6.68 -1.83
C SER A 107 7.11 7.87 -2.75
N GLN A 108 7.58 9.08 -2.41
CA GLN A 108 7.39 10.26 -3.28
C GLN A 108 8.04 10.05 -4.65
N ALA A 109 9.27 9.53 -4.68
CA ALA A 109 9.94 9.23 -5.94
C ALA A 109 9.16 8.23 -6.82
N CYS A 110 8.48 7.24 -6.19
CA CYS A 110 7.62 6.31 -6.90
C CYS A 110 6.34 6.98 -7.43
N ILE A 111 5.73 7.90 -6.67
CA ILE A 111 4.56 8.68 -7.12
C ILE A 111 4.95 9.54 -8.33
N ASP A 112 6.06 10.26 -8.24
CA ASP A 112 6.57 11.10 -9.32
C ASP A 112 6.86 10.27 -10.57
N PHE A 113 7.49 9.10 -10.41
CA PHE A 113 7.73 8.14 -11.50
C PHE A 113 6.41 7.71 -12.17
N LEU A 114 5.38 7.33 -11.41
CA LEU A 114 4.08 6.90 -11.97
C LEU A 114 3.43 8.01 -12.80
N LYS A 115 3.49 9.25 -12.32
CA LYS A 115 2.91 10.41 -13.04
C LYS A 115 3.68 10.77 -14.30
N ASP A 116 4.98 10.52 -14.33
CA ASP A 116 5.84 10.80 -15.50
C ASP A 116 5.74 9.75 -16.61
N GLN A 117 4.99 8.65 -16.38
CA GLN A 117 4.82 7.62 -17.42
C GLN A 117 3.88 8.11 -18.53
N TYR A 118 4.22 7.84 -19.78
CA TYR A 118 3.41 8.23 -20.96
C TYR A 118 1.99 7.64 -20.96
N ILE A 119 1.77 6.52 -20.22
CA ILE A 119 0.46 5.88 -20.07
C ILE A 119 -0.37 6.48 -18.93
N SER A 120 0.19 7.38 -18.12
CA SER A 120 -0.47 7.91 -16.91
C SER A 120 -1.70 8.75 -17.24
N ASN A 121 -2.69 8.69 -16.34
CA ASN A 121 -3.81 9.63 -16.29
C ASN A 121 -3.63 10.70 -15.20
N ASP A 122 -2.42 10.83 -14.63
CA ASP A 122 -2.03 11.72 -13.54
C ASP A 122 -2.66 11.40 -12.16
N LYS A 123 -3.47 10.35 -12.06
CA LYS A 123 -4.06 9.90 -10.79
C LYS A 123 -3.24 8.80 -10.14
N VAL A 124 -2.97 8.95 -8.85
CA VAL A 124 -2.20 7.96 -8.07
C VAL A 124 -2.91 7.63 -6.76
N GLY A 125 -3.18 6.33 -6.58
CA GLY A 125 -3.56 5.75 -5.31
C GLY A 125 -2.35 5.23 -4.54
N VAL A 126 -2.46 5.16 -3.22
CA VAL A 126 -1.46 4.49 -2.38
C VAL A 126 -2.14 3.40 -1.56
N ILE A 127 -1.50 2.24 -1.48
CA ILE A 127 -1.96 1.12 -0.65
C ILE A 127 -0.78 0.45 0.04
N GLY A 128 -1.01 -0.01 1.25
CA GLY A 128 -0.02 -0.81 1.95
C GLY A 128 -0.67 -1.76 2.96
N MET A 129 0.06 -2.80 3.32
CA MET A 129 -0.38 -3.81 4.28
C MET A 129 0.54 -3.82 5.50
N CYS A 130 0.00 -4.06 6.71
CA CYS A 130 0.80 -4.13 7.93
C CYS A 130 1.60 -2.83 8.17
N SER A 131 2.93 -2.91 8.27
CA SER A 131 3.80 -1.72 8.33
C SER A 131 3.60 -0.79 7.12
N GLY A 132 3.32 -1.35 5.94
CA GLY A 132 2.99 -0.59 4.73
C GLY A 132 1.66 0.17 4.87
N GLY A 133 0.66 -0.40 5.57
CA GLY A 133 -0.60 0.29 5.87
C GLY A 133 -0.38 1.54 6.73
N ARG A 134 0.41 1.41 7.81
CA ARG A 134 0.84 2.56 8.61
C ARG A 134 1.55 3.63 7.77
N HIS A 135 2.47 3.20 6.90
CA HIS A 135 3.17 4.14 6.00
C HIS A 135 2.22 4.75 4.96
N THR A 136 1.18 4.03 4.53
CA THR A 136 0.15 4.58 3.65
C THR A 136 -0.62 5.71 4.33
N PHE A 137 -1.03 5.55 5.59
CA PHE A 137 -1.63 6.64 6.35
C PHE A 137 -0.70 7.85 6.45
N LEU A 138 0.57 7.62 6.78
CA LEU A 138 1.58 8.68 6.85
C LEU A 138 1.79 9.37 5.49
N ALA A 139 1.89 8.60 4.41
CA ALA A 139 2.04 9.11 3.05
C ALA A 139 0.86 10.00 2.64
N ALA A 140 -0.37 9.56 2.90
CA ALA A 140 -1.59 10.32 2.63
C ALA A 140 -1.65 11.67 3.39
N CYS A 141 -0.94 11.77 4.52
CA CYS A 141 -0.87 13.00 5.32
C CYS A 141 0.36 13.89 4.99
N THR A 142 1.34 13.38 4.23
CA THR A 142 2.64 14.09 4.10
C THR A 142 3.17 14.22 2.68
N LEU A 143 2.77 13.34 1.77
CA LEU A 143 3.25 13.35 0.40
C LEU A 143 2.29 14.09 -0.54
N ASN A 144 2.82 14.47 -1.70
CA ASN A 144 2.05 15.17 -2.73
C ASN A 144 1.57 14.21 -3.81
N GLY A 145 0.44 14.52 -4.42
CA GLY A 145 -0.02 13.85 -5.62
C GLY A 145 -0.69 12.50 -5.36
N ILE A 146 -1.22 12.27 -4.16
CA ILE A 146 -2.05 11.12 -3.80
C ILE A 146 -3.51 11.51 -3.94
N ASP A 147 -4.27 10.75 -4.72
CA ASP A 147 -5.69 10.96 -4.97
C ASP A 147 -6.60 10.03 -4.14
N ALA A 148 -6.09 8.91 -3.66
CA ALA A 148 -6.79 7.98 -2.77
C ALA A 148 -5.79 7.12 -1.97
N ALA A 149 -6.13 6.73 -0.75
CA ALA A 149 -5.27 5.93 0.11
C ALA A 149 -6.01 4.73 0.73
N VAL A 150 -5.35 3.58 0.83
CA VAL A 150 -5.91 2.36 1.43
C VAL A 150 -4.95 1.80 2.48
N ASP A 151 -5.34 1.86 3.73
CA ASP A 151 -4.64 1.24 4.85
C ASP A 151 -5.19 -0.16 5.13
N CYS A 152 -4.42 -1.20 4.82
CA CYS A 152 -4.78 -2.58 5.14
C CYS A 152 -4.08 -3.02 6.42
N TRP A 153 -4.83 -3.15 7.52
CA TRP A 153 -4.36 -3.55 8.86
C TRP A 153 -3.04 -2.91 9.28
N GLY A 154 -2.88 -1.62 9.01
CA GLY A 154 -1.72 -0.84 9.42
C GLY A 154 -1.79 -0.46 10.90
N GLY A 155 -0.99 -1.12 11.74
CA GLY A 155 -0.90 -0.80 13.16
C GLY A 155 0.22 0.18 13.49
N GLY A 156 0.04 0.94 14.58
CA GLY A 156 0.97 1.97 15.03
C GLY A 156 0.76 3.32 14.34
N VAL A 157 -0.42 3.55 13.80
CA VAL A 157 -0.86 4.88 13.34
C VAL A 157 -0.95 5.82 14.54
N ILE A 158 -1.41 5.28 15.68
CA ILE A 158 -1.43 5.98 16.97
C ILE A 158 -0.22 5.53 17.81
N GLY A 159 0.53 6.50 18.32
CA GLY A 159 1.55 6.29 19.34
C GLY A 159 2.86 5.64 18.86
N ARG A 160 3.05 5.38 17.57
CA ARG A 160 4.32 4.90 17.04
C ARG A 160 4.94 5.90 16.08
N GLY A 161 6.15 6.33 16.38
CA GLY A 161 6.86 7.39 15.68
C GLY A 161 6.91 8.67 16.49
N ASN A 162 7.69 9.65 16.04
CA ASN A 162 7.78 10.97 16.69
C ASN A 162 7.98 12.04 15.59
N PRO A 163 6.90 12.74 15.18
CA PRO A 163 5.50 12.54 15.61
C PRO A 163 4.89 11.23 15.08
N ALA A 164 3.84 10.73 15.74
CA ALA A 164 3.06 9.60 15.25
C ALA A 164 2.26 10.00 13.99
N PRO A 165 1.98 9.05 13.06
CA PRO A 165 1.24 9.38 11.83
C PRO A 165 -0.07 10.12 12.08
N ILE A 166 -0.82 9.75 13.10
CA ILE A 166 -2.12 10.37 13.43
C ILE A 166 -2.02 11.86 13.78
N GLU A 167 -0.90 12.32 14.32
CA GLU A 167 -0.68 13.74 14.63
C GLU A 167 -0.68 14.63 13.38
N LYS A 168 -0.56 14.01 12.19
CA LYS A 168 -0.60 14.66 10.89
C LYS A 168 -1.97 14.57 10.21
N VAL A 169 -2.98 14.00 10.87
CA VAL A 169 -4.32 13.77 10.30
C VAL A 169 -4.96 15.01 9.70
N ALA A 170 -4.70 16.19 10.29
CA ALA A 170 -5.19 17.46 9.76
C ALA A 170 -4.76 17.72 8.31
N ASN A 171 -3.64 17.16 7.87
CA ASN A 171 -3.09 17.31 6.53
C ASN A 171 -3.62 16.28 5.52
N LEU A 172 -4.38 15.28 5.95
CA LEU A 172 -4.98 14.30 5.03
C LEU A 172 -5.92 15.03 4.05
N GLN A 173 -5.66 14.91 2.75
CA GLN A 173 -6.41 15.62 1.70
C GLN A 173 -7.09 14.70 0.68
N CYS A 174 -6.83 13.41 0.74
CA CYS A 174 -7.47 12.41 -0.14
C CYS A 174 -8.41 11.51 0.68
N PRO A 175 -9.39 10.87 0.03
CA PRO A 175 -10.19 9.81 0.64
C PRO A 175 -9.32 8.69 1.18
N LEU A 176 -9.66 8.18 2.36
CA LEU A 176 -8.94 7.09 3.04
C LEU A 176 -9.88 5.89 3.24
N MET A 177 -9.50 4.73 2.71
CA MET A 177 -10.14 3.47 3.08
C MET A 177 -9.28 2.74 4.11
N GLY A 178 -9.92 2.09 5.08
CA GLY A 178 -9.28 1.20 6.04
C GLY A 178 -9.88 -0.22 5.97
N ILE A 179 -9.01 -1.22 5.97
CA ILE A 179 -9.38 -2.65 6.01
C ILE A 179 -8.81 -3.25 7.28
N PHE A 180 -9.65 -3.67 8.23
CA PHE A 180 -9.21 -4.15 9.54
C PHE A 180 -9.94 -5.44 9.96
N GLY A 181 -9.21 -6.34 10.62
CA GLY A 181 -9.80 -7.49 11.29
C GLY A 181 -10.07 -7.17 12.76
N ASN A 182 -11.25 -7.51 13.27
CA ASN A 182 -11.60 -7.26 14.68
C ASN A 182 -10.85 -8.16 15.67
N ASP A 183 -10.24 -9.25 15.19
CA ASP A 183 -9.41 -10.15 15.99
C ASP A 183 -7.90 -9.80 15.92
N ASP A 184 -7.56 -8.68 15.26
CA ASP A 184 -6.17 -8.21 15.19
C ASP A 184 -5.71 -7.63 16.54
N ARG A 185 -4.43 -7.80 16.82
CA ARG A 185 -3.78 -7.26 18.02
C ARG A 185 -2.99 -5.97 17.72
N MET A 186 -2.73 -5.70 16.44
CA MET A 186 -1.99 -4.52 15.98
C MET A 186 -2.29 -4.24 14.49
N PRO A 187 -3.23 -3.31 14.19
CA PRO A 187 -3.98 -2.48 15.15
C PRO A 187 -5.05 -3.30 15.89
N ASP A 188 -5.22 -3.05 17.18
CA ASP A 188 -6.38 -3.55 17.90
C ASP A 188 -7.63 -2.67 17.64
N VAL A 189 -8.79 -3.14 18.10
CA VAL A 189 -10.06 -2.44 17.91
C VAL A 189 -10.04 -1.02 18.51
N ASN A 190 -9.27 -0.80 19.60
CA ASN A 190 -9.19 0.51 20.24
C ASN A 190 -8.36 1.48 19.40
N GLU A 191 -7.24 1.02 18.82
CA GLU A 191 -6.44 1.84 17.90
C GLU A 191 -7.26 2.24 16.67
N VAL A 192 -8.01 1.29 16.08
CA VAL A 192 -8.88 1.59 14.93
C VAL A 192 -10.00 2.56 15.30
N ASN A 193 -10.65 2.39 16.48
CA ASN A 193 -11.68 3.30 16.96
C ASN A 193 -11.15 4.72 17.18
N GLU A 194 -9.95 4.84 17.75
CA GLU A 194 -9.36 6.16 18.02
C GLU A 194 -8.93 6.83 16.71
N THR A 195 -8.37 6.08 15.76
CA THR A 195 -8.07 6.60 14.42
C THR A 195 -9.34 7.13 13.76
N GLU A 196 -10.43 6.37 13.80
CA GLU A 196 -11.72 6.78 13.24
C GLU A 196 -12.29 8.02 13.95
N ARG A 197 -12.17 8.10 15.27
CA ARG A 197 -12.60 9.28 16.05
C ARG A 197 -11.86 10.54 15.60
N LEU A 198 -10.54 10.45 15.41
CA LEU A 198 -9.73 11.59 15.00
C LEU A 198 -9.98 12.00 13.54
N LEU A 199 -10.21 11.04 12.65
CA LEU A 199 -10.63 11.34 11.26
C LEU A 199 -11.96 12.13 11.25
N LYS A 200 -12.94 11.72 12.06
CA LYS A 200 -14.22 12.44 12.22
C LYS A 200 -14.02 13.85 12.80
N GLU A 201 -13.22 13.99 13.85
CA GLU A 201 -12.93 15.27 14.48
C GLU A 201 -12.31 16.27 13.50
N HIS A 202 -11.45 15.78 12.60
CA HIS A 202 -10.82 16.58 11.55
C HIS A 202 -11.64 16.67 10.26
N ASN A 203 -12.89 16.17 10.24
CA ASN A 203 -13.79 16.18 9.07
C ASN A 203 -13.13 15.57 7.82
N LYS A 204 -12.43 14.44 7.96
CA LYS A 204 -11.77 13.74 6.86
C LYS A 204 -12.74 12.78 6.17
N GLU A 205 -12.58 12.64 4.85
CA GLU A 205 -13.30 11.64 4.08
C GLU A 205 -12.65 10.27 4.29
N TYR A 206 -13.40 9.32 4.82
CA TYR A 206 -12.89 7.96 5.04
C TYR A 206 -14.02 6.92 5.01
N GLU A 207 -13.64 5.66 4.73
CA GLU A 207 -14.51 4.48 4.89
C GLU A 207 -13.70 3.32 5.48
N PHE A 208 -14.16 2.79 6.63
CA PHE A 208 -13.52 1.68 7.33
C PHE A 208 -14.37 0.42 7.23
N HIS A 209 -13.75 -0.67 6.76
CA HIS A 209 -14.34 -2.00 6.70
C HIS A 209 -13.69 -2.90 7.73
N ARG A 210 -14.52 -3.44 8.63
CA ARG A 210 -14.09 -4.26 9.75
C ARG A 210 -14.65 -5.66 9.62
N TYR A 211 -13.84 -6.67 9.92
CA TYR A 211 -14.17 -8.08 9.68
C TYR A 211 -14.04 -8.89 10.96
N ASP A 212 -15.16 -9.44 11.43
CA ASP A 212 -15.21 -10.40 12.54
C ASP A 212 -14.57 -11.71 12.13
N GLY A 213 -13.91 -12.40 13.07
CA GLY A 213 -13.21 -13.66 12.81
C GLY A 213 -11.96 -13.53 11.95
N ALA A 214 -11.51 -12.31 11.73
CA ALA A 214 -10.31 -11.98 10.97
C ALA A 214 -9.34 -11.19 11.84
N GLY A 215 -8.05 -11.54 11.75
CA GLY A 215 -6.96 -10.86 12.41
C GLY A 215 -6.03 -10.21 11.41
N HIS A 216 -4.75 -10.11 11.78
CA HIS A 216 -3.71 -9.53 10.95
C HIS A 216 -3.46 -10.33 9.68
N GLY A 217 -3.33 -9.67 8.52
CA GLY A 217 -2.86 -10.31 7.30
C GLY A 217 -3.89 -11.17 6.58
N ILE A 218 -5.15 -10.76 6.54
CA ILE A 218 -6.26 -11.52 5.94
C ILE A 218 -6.06 -11.88 4.47
N TRP A 219 -5.17 -11.19 3.74
CA TRP A 219 -4.85 -11.47 2.32
C TRP A 219 -3.66 -12.42 2.13
N TYR A 220 -2.96 -12.82 3.19
CA TYR A 220 -1.78 -13.69 3.07
C TYR A 220 -2.20 -15.14 2.78
N TYR A 221 -2.54 -15.43 1.52
CA TYR A 221 -3.16 -16.68 1.05
C TYR A 221 -2.34 -17.96 1.36
N ASP A 222 -1.04 -17.81 1.59
CA ASP A 222 -0.12 -18.91 1.93
C ASP A 222 0.10 -19.07 3.44
N LYS A 223 -0.63 -18.31 4.27
CA LYS A 223 -0.47 -18.27 5.73
C LYS A 223 -1.75 -18.66 6.47
N PRO A 224 -1.64 -19.15 7.71
CA PRO A 224 -2.79 -19.56 8.52
C PRO A 224 -3.81 -18.44 8.83
N MET A 225 -3.38 -17.16 8.76
CA MET A 225 -4.26 -16.03 8.98
C MET A 225 -5.16 -15.70 7.79
N TYR A 226 -4.95 -16.30 6.63
CA TYR A 226 -5.80 -16.08 5.47
C TYR A 226 -7.28 -16.37 5.78
N ARG A 227 -8.13 -15.43 5.39
CA ARG A 227 -9.57 -15.54 5.54
C ARG A 227 -10.21 -15.28 4.18
N GLN A 228 -10.51 -16.36 3.46
CA GLN A 228 -10.93 -16.29 2.05
C GLN A 228 -12.08 -15.34 1.79
N GLN A 229 -13.17 -15.42 2.57
CA GLN A 229 -14.35 -14.59 2.36
C GLN A 229 -14.03 -13.10 2.60
N GLN A 230 -13.37 -12.79 3.72
CA GLN A 230 -12.98 -11.43 4.07
C GLN A 230 -11.94 -10.87 3.08
N ALA A 231 -11.02 -11.71 2.64
CA ALA A 231 -10.01 -11.31 1.65
C ALA A 231 -10.64 -10.95 0.29
N MET A 232 -11.58 -11.76 -0.18
CA MET A 232 -12.28 -11.50 -1.45
C MET A 232 -13.17 -10.26 -1.36
N ASP A 233 -13.95 -10.14 -0.29
CA ASP A 233 -14.84 -8.99 -0.09
C ASP A 233 -14.03 -7.68 0.02
N SER A 234 -13.00 -7.66 0.87
CA SER A 234 -12.18 -6.47 1.05
C SER A 234 -11.37 -6.11 -0.20
N PHE A 235 -10.85 -7.08 -0.94
CA PHE A 235 -10.15 -6.80 -2.20
C PHE A 235 -11.10 -6.15 -3.24
N ASN A 236 -12.32 -6.67 -3.40
CA ASN A 236 -13.30 -6.07 -4.30
C ASN A 236 -13.63 -4.63 -3.88
N LYS A 237 -13.82 -4.38 -2.57
CA LYS A 237 -14.06 -3.01 -2.07
C LYS A 237 -12.89 -2.07 -2.35
N VAL A 238 -11.65 -2.56 -2.24
CA VAL A 238 -10.47 -1.77 -2.58
C VAL A 238 -10.44 -1.42 -4.07
N ILE A 239 -10.76 -2.37 -4.95
CA ILE A 239 -10.87 -2.10 -6.39
C ILE A 239 -11.97 -1.08 -6.66
N ASP A 240 -13.17 -1.26 -6.10
CA ASP A 240 -14.29 -0.32 -6.27
C ASP A 240 -13.95 1.08 -5.75
N PHE A 241 -13.21 1.17 -4.65
CA PHE A 241 -12.74 2.43 -4.10
C PHE A 241 -11.76 3.14 -5.04
N PHE A 242 -10.74 2.43 -5.50
CA PHE A 242 -9.79 3.01 -6.44
C PHE A 242 -10.45 3.35 -7.78
N ASP A 243 -11.40 2.55 -8.27
CA ASP A 243 -12.14 2.85 -9.50
C ASP A 243 -12.95 4.17 -9.36
N ARG A 244 -13.56 4.42 -8.21
CA ARG A 244 -14.32 5.66 -7.95
C ARG A 244 -13.44 6.91 -7.91
N HIS A 245 -12.20 6.80 -7.43
CA HIS A 245 -11.36 7.96 -7.17
C HIS A 245 -10.24 8.18 -8.21
N LEU A 246 -9.88 7.14 -8.97
CA LEU A 246 -8.74 7.19 -9.87
C LEU A 246 -9.10 7.07 -11.35
N LYS A 247 -10.24 6.45 -11.68
CA LYS A 247 -10.75 6.30 -13.06
C LYS A 247 -11.84 7.33 -13.33
#